data_9c18f28e14cf527d0c50198138a2e765
#
_entry.id   9c18f28e14cf527d0c50198138a2e765
#
_cell.length_a   1.000
_cell.length_b   1.000
_cell.length_c   1.000
_cell.angle_alpha   90.00
_cell.angle_beta   90.00
_cell.angle_gamma   90.00
#
_symmetry.space_group_name_H-M   'P 1'
#
loop_
_entity.id
_entity.type
_entity.pdbx_description
1 polymer ?
#
loop_
_entity_poly.entity_id
_entity_poly.type
_entity_poly.pdbx_seq_one_letter_code
_entity_poly.pdbx_strand_id
1 'polypeptide(L)'
;MVKTFFNFPLIILLLTLGGCASRLKDKMKAYREAYAAGDLPKATVLLKDSGLEKEKNSELLWELEAGTLALSQSNETEAIKHLSAAIDLIDKLYTKKISAKAASFLINDASDVFYGASYERSYAHYFLSKAYYSRFLKNQEKLDLQGARATILAWDSYFSELQRSAAAKTIYQTDLMLKIFGAEVHEVSQIRNDKQIALQLYKDALQILDGMGGAFSVFNTSNADYIKALVDGKKPEESSYLATNAQKDLKNFIQYKILSLTKDMRSSELNSLLKMMKPSEEVVKKLDEPTANVVIVLEEGLIPEKVGKVFNFGLKGAIDSIDSPGAKAFISTVGAEVLTAFAMTNLGMNPQAASSTGSFIFAHDVTRLAVQEAAIAFELPMIENSPVVKDLKLVILDEKGSVLRSEALAIVSENGDIAKLVLEEDIVNHYVKTGTRVAVKHLLAIVAAMQVYNKLKDKGAFIAHAASMATYVGASKGIAALEKADTRHWTTLPQLFRMTEVNLAAGNYQIALIPTGSEVVTANLKILGNIKVNNSGKSIHSFRLVQP
;
A
#
# COMPACT_ATOMS: atom_id res chain seq x y z
N MET A 1 -32.31 -31.85 31.17
CA MET A 1 -31.90 -30.77 32.11
C MET A 1 -30.44 -30.41 31.75
N VAL A 2 -30.25 -29.54 30.79
CA VAL A 2 -28.91 -29.04 30.42
C VAL A 2 -28.85 -27.60 30.93
N LYS A 3 -28.08 -27.38 31.99
CA LYS A 3 -27.78 -26.07 32.53
C LYS A 3 -26.77 -25.40 31.59
N THR A 4 -27.24 -24.56 30.66
CA THR A 4 -26.38 -23.63 29.91
C THR A 4 -26.22 -22.35 30.74
N PHE A 5 -25.14 -22.28 31.48
CA PHE A 5 -24.58 -21.03 31.98
C PHE A 5 -23.92 -20.31 30.78
N PHE A 6 -24.66 -19.46 30.08
CA PHE A 6 -24.04 -18.49 29.19
C PHE A 6 -23.58 -17.33 30.05
N ASN A 7 -22.27 -17.26 30.26
CA ASN A 7 -21.61 -16.31 31.13
C ASN A 7 -21.71 -14.88 30.60
N PHE A 8 -22.44 -14.04 31.35
CA PHE A 8 -22.43 -12.56 31.23
C PHE A 8 -21.02 -11.93 31.16
N PRO A 9 -19.93 -12.55 31.68
CA PRO A 9 -18.57 -12.03 31.57
C PRO A 9 -18.00 -12.02 30.16
N LEU A 10 -18.51 -12.80 29.20
CA LEU A 10 -18.00 -12.81 27.84
C LEU A 10 -18.35 -11.50 27.09
N ILE A 11 -19.49 -10.89 27.38
CA ILE A 11 -19.91 -9.59 26.79
C ILE A 11 -19.08 -8.46 27.38
N ILE A 12 -18.72 -8.51 28.66
CA ILE A 12 -17.87 -7.51 29.30
C ILE A 12 -16.41 -7.60 28.79
N LEU A 13 -15.90 -8.80 28.52
CA LEU A 13 -14.56 -9.01 27.99
C LEU A 13 -14.43 -8.46 26.55
N LEU A 14 -15.50 -8.50 25.75
CA LEU A 14 -15.53 -7.92 24.39
C LEU A 14 -15.52 -6.38 24.38
N LEU A 15 -16.01 -5.73 25.44
CA LEU A 15 -16.06 -4.27 25.55
C LEU A 15 -14.71 -3.63 25.94
N THR A 16 -13.78 -4.40 26.48
CA THR A 16 -12.46 -3.89 26.90
C THR A 16 -11.42 -3.86 25.75
N LEU A 17 -11.67 -4.55 24.64
CA LEU A 17 -10.72 -4.65 23.52
C LEU A 17 -10.74 -3.44 22.57
N GLY A 18 -11.79 -2.61 22.57
CA GLY A 18 -11.92 -1.46 21.66
C GLY A 18 -11.03 -0.26 22.00
N GLY A 19 -10.48 -0.18 23.21
CA GLY A 19 -9.68 0.98 23.66
C GLY A 19 -8.22 0.99 23.20
N CYS A 20 -7.66 -0.15 22.78
CA CYS A 20 -6.24 -0.23 22.40
C CYS A 20 -5.98 0.23 20.96
N ALA A 21 -6.88 -0.08 20.02
CA ALA A 21 -6.68 0.23 18.60
C ALA A 21 -6.72 1.75 18.32
N SER A 22 -7.57 2.52 19.02
CA SER A 22 -7.61 3.97 18.86
C SER A 22 -6.33 4.65 19.36
N ARG A 23 -5.75 4.16 20.45
CA ARG A 23 -4.49 4.71 21.01
C ARG A 23 -3.30 4.48 20.10
N LEU A 24 -3.20 3.32 19.43
CA LEU A 24 -2.13 3.05 18.48
C LEU A 24 -2.21 4.00 17.28
N LYS A 25 -3.40 4.19 16.72
CA LYS A 25 -3.63 5.12 15.60
C LYS A 25 -3.17 6.54 15.93
N ASP A 26 -3.58 7.08 17.09
CA ASP A 26 -3.21 8.43 17.50
C ASP A 26 -1.70 8.58 17.70
N LYS A 27 -1.05 7.56 18.27
CA LYS A 27 0.39 7.54 18.47
C LYS A 27 1.17 7.44 17.16
N MET A 28 0.71 6.61 16.22
CA MET A 28 1.31 6.51 14.89
C MET A 28 1.13 7.80 14.09
N LYS A 29 0.01 8.50 14.26
CA LYS A 29 -0.18 9.83 13.68
C LYS A 29 0.85 10.83 14.23
N ALA A 30 1.04 10.90 15.53
CA ALA A 30 2.04 11.77 16.16
C ALA A 30 3.47 11.45 15.69
N TYR A 31 3.80 10.16 15.56
CA TYR A 31 5.06 9.70 14.98
C TYR A 31 5.24 10.20 13.54
N ARG A 32 4.24 9.99 12.69
CA ARG A 32 4.23 10.44 11.30
C ARG A 32 4.41 11.96 11.17
N GLU A 33 3.73 12.74 12.02
CA GLU A 33 3.86 14.20 12.06
C GLU A 33 5.28 14.64 12.44
N ALA A 34 5.89 14.02 13.45
CA ALA A 34 7.26 14.30 13.85
C ALA A 34 8.27 13.93 12.73
N TYR A 35 8.06 12.78 12.09
CA TYR A 35 8.87 12.34 10.95
C TYR A 35 8.72 13.32 9.77
N ALA A 36 7.49 13.76 9.47
CA ALA A 36 7.20 14.75 8.42
C ALA A 36 7.86 16.10 8.67
N ALA A 37 7.95 16.50 9.94
CA ALA A 37 8.63 17.73 10.34
C ALA A 37 10.17 17.62 10.29
N GLY A 38 10.73 16.42 10.04
CA GLY A 38 12.18 16.17 10.09
C GLY A 38 12.74 16.05 11.50
N ASP A 39 11.88 16.03 12.53
CA ASP A 39 12.30 15.84 13.93
C ASP A 39 12.50 14.35 14.22
N LEU A 40 13.59 13.79 13.66
CA LEU A 40 13.90 12.38 13.76
C LEU A 40 14.15 11.90 15.21
N PRO A 41 14.77 12.68 16.10
CA PRO A 41 14.88 12.31 17.51
C PRO A 41 13.51 12.14 18.17
N LYS A 42 12.59 13.08 17.96
CA LYS A 42 11.21 13.01 18.45
C LYS A 42 10.44 11.84 17.83
N ALA A 43 10.59 11.64 16.52
CA ALA A 43 9.99 10.49 15.82
C ALA A 43 10.44 9.16 16.43
N THR A 44 11.74 9.03 16.81
CA THR A 44 12.26 7.83 17.46
C THR A 44 11.58 7.55 18.80
N VAL A 45 11.40 8.58 19.63
CA VAL A 45 10.71 8.45 20.92
C VAL A 45 9.26 8.04 20.69
N LEU A 46 8.56 8.73 19.79
CA LEU A 46 7.15 8.48 19.51
C LEU A 46 6.90 7.08 18.91
N LEU A 47 7.79 6.59 18.05
CA LEU A 47 7.68 5.23 17.49
C LEU A 47 7.83 4.18 18.60
N LYS A 48 8.81 4.31 19.51
CA LYS A 48 8.97 3.43 20.67
C LYS A 48 7.78 3.50 21.63
N ASP A 49 7.31 4.70 21.94
CA ASP A 49 6.17 4.94 22.83
C ASP A 49 4.83 4.52 22.21
N SER A 50 4.79 4.28 20.91
CA SER A 50 3.60 3.77 20.23
C SER A 50 3.16 2.42 20.80
N GLY A 51 4.13 1.60 21.21
CA GLY A 51 3.92 0.23 21.64
C GLY A 51 3.82 -0.77 20.49
N LEU A 52 4.03 -0.30 19.24
CA LEU A 52 3.96 -1.13 18.03
C LEU A 52 4.91 -2.34 18.10
N GLU A 53 6.13 -2.15 18.67
CA GLU A 53 7.11 -3.21 18.89
C GLU A 53 6.58 -4.40 19.71
N LYS A 54 5.64 -4.14 20.62
CA LYS A 54 5.06 -5.15 21.52
C LYS A 54 3.83 -5.82 20.96
N GLU A 55 3.29 -5.29 19.85
CA GLU A 55 2.10 -5.82 19.21
C GLU A 55 2.46 -6.93 18.22
N LYS A 56 2.32 -8.19 18.65
CA LYS A 56 2.64 -9.39 17.84
C LYS A 56 1.94 -9.41 16.46
N ASN A 57 0.78 -8.78 16.35
CA ASN A 57 0.04 -8.70 15.09
C ASN A 57 0.52 -7.57 14.17
N SER A 58 1.46 -6.75 14.62
CA SER A 58 1.98 -5.60 13.89
C SER A 58 3.52 -5.63 13.76
N GLU A 59 4.15 -6.79 14.01
CA GLU A 59 5.59 -6.98 13.98
C GLU A 59 6.20 -6.53 12.64
N LEU A 60 5.59 -6.91 11.51
CA LEU A 60 6.05 -6.47 10.20
C LEU A 60 6.01 -4.93 10.07
N LEU A 61 4.95 -4.29 10.55
CA LEU A 61 4.84 -2.82 10.48
C LEU A 61 5.92 -2.14 11.33
N TRP A 62 6.21 -2.69 12.52
CA TRP A 62 7.32 -2.21 13.36
C TRP A 62 8.66 -2.25 12.61
N GLU A 63 8.98 -3.38 12.00
CA GLU A 63 10.25 -3.57 11.29
C GLU A 63 10.38 -2.61 10.09
N LEU A 64 9.29 -2.39 9.35
CA LEU A 64 9.26 -1.45 8.23
C LEU A 64 9.47 0.00 8.68
N GLU A 65 8.77 0.45 9.72
CA GLU A 65 8.88 1.81 10.25
C GLU A 65 10.24 2.06 10.91
N ALA A 66 10.72 1.13 11.72
CA ALA A 66 12.03 1.22 12.37
C ALA A 66 13.18 1.26 11.35
N GLY A 67 13.10 0.42 10.32
CA GLY A 67 14.09 0.38 9.24
C GLY A 67 14.14 1.69 8.43
N THR A 68 12.99 2.26 8.09
CA THR A 68 12.92 3.55 7.36
C THR A 68 13.42 4.70 8.22
N LEU A 69 13.06 4.73 9.49
CA LEU A 69 13.51 5.75 10.43
C LEU A 69 15.04 5.68 10.60
N ALA A 70 15.61 4.48 10.76
CA ALA A 70 17.06 4.28 10.85
C ALA A 70 17.79 4.79 9.60
N LEU A 71 17.25 4.52 8.39
CA LEU A 71 17.79 5.07 7.14
C LEU A 71 17.75 6.61 7.12
N SER A 72 16.66 7.21 7.58
CA SER A 72 16.53 8.67 7.64
C SER A 72 17.52 9.30 8.61
N GLN A 73 17.96 8.54 9.62
CA GLN A 73 19.01 8.91 10.57
C GLN A 73 20.43 8.57 10.08
N SER A 74 20.57 8.08 8.85
CA SER A 74 21.85 7.62 8.28
C SER A 74 22.50 6.49 9.09
N ASN A 75 21.68 5.65 9.74
CA ASN A 75 22.11 4.45 10.48
C ASN A 75 21.79 3.20 9.65
N GLU A 76 22.63 2.96 8.64
CA GLU A 76 22.40 1.88 7.67
C GLU A 76 22.46 0.49 8.34
N THR A 77 23.24 0.32 9.40
CA THR A 77 23.36 -0.97 10.08
C THR A 77 22.07 -1.38 10.78
N GLU A 78 21.44 -0.48 11.52
CA GLU A 78 20.12 -0.74 12.11
C GLU A 78 19.03 -0.84 11.03
N ALA A 79 19.12 -0.04 9.97
CA ALA A 79 18.19 -0.13 8.86
C ALA A 79 18.24 -1.52 8.19
N ILE A 80 19.42 -2.03 7.89
CA ILE A 80 19.62 -3.38 7.32
C ILE A 80 19.04 -4.45 8.24
N LYS A 81 19.30 -4.35 9.55
CA LYS A 81 18.78 -5.30 10.53
C LYS A 81 17.26 -5.36 10.51
N HIS A 82 16.59 -4.21 10.64
CA HIS A 82 15.13 -4.13 10.65
C HIS A 82 14.51 -4.54 9.32
N LEU A 83 15.03 -4.04 8.20
CA LEU A 83 14.48 -4.34 6.87
C LEU A 83 14.72 -5.80 6.46
N SER A 84 15.82 -6.43 6.89
CA SER A 84 16.03 -7.88 6.70
C SER A 84 15.00 -8.68 7.50
N ALA A 85 14.76 -8.29 8.77
CA ALA A 85 13.72 -8.93 9.58
C ALA A 85 12.31 -8.75 8.96
N ALA A 86 12.04 -7.57 8.36
CA ALA A 86 10.78 -7.35 7.64
C ALA A 86 10.62 -8.31 6.46
N ILE A 87 11.66 -8.54 5.65
CA ILE A 87 11.63 -9.47 4.51
C ILE A 87 11.44 -10.91 4.99
N ASP A 88 12.15 -11.34 6.02
CA ASP A 88 11.97 -12.67 6.62
C ASP A 88 10.53 -12.87 7.14
N LEU A 89 9.92 -11.82 7.71
CA LEU A 89 8.52 -11.84 8.14
C LEU A 89 7.57 -11.92 6.94
N ILE A 90 7.82 -11.18 5.87
CA ILE A 90 7.03 -11.22 4.64
C ILE A 90 6.97 -12.64 4.10
N ASP A 91 8.11 -13.31 3.97
CA ASP A 91 8.20 -14.68 3.46
C ASP A 91 7.45 -15.67 4.36
N LYS A 92 7.66 -15.57 5.67
CA LYS A 92 7.01 -16.42 6.67
C LYS A 92 5.49 -16.22 6.72
N LEU A 93 5.03 -14.97 6.64
CA LEU A 93 3.61 -14.63 6.70
C LEU A 93 2.89 -15.02 5.41
N TYR A 94 3.55 -14.87 4.26
CA TYR A 94 3.00 -15.27 2.98
C TYR A 94 2.72 -16.77 2.91
N THR A 95 3.68 -17.59 3.35
CA THR A 95 3.53 -19.05 3.40
C THR A 95 2.39 -19.48 4.32
N LYS A 96 2.19 -18.78 5.46
CA LYS A 96 1.09 -19.06 6.41
C LYS A 96 -0.29 -18.64 5.87
N LYS A 97 -0.40 -17.52 5.15
CA LYS A 97 -1.67 -17.01 4.62
C LYS A 97 -2.35 -17.99 3.66
N ILE A 98 -1.57 -18.78 2.94
CA ILE A 98 -2.09 -19.81 2.02
C ILE A 98 -2.81 -20.93 2.81
N SER A 99 -2.36 -21.24 4.03
CA SER A 99 -2.90 -22.35 4.83
C SER A 99 -4.03 -21.98 5.81
N ALA A 100 -4.19 -20.70 6.17
CA ALA A 100 -5.02 -20.25 7.31
C ALA A 100 -6.37 -19.59 6.94
N LYS A 101 -6.79 -19.58 5.67
CA LYS A 101 -7.97 -18.84 5.18
C LYS A 101 -9.32 -19.16 5.85
N ALA A 102 -9.45 -20.22 6.60
CA ALA A 102 -10.75 -20.67 7.14
C ALA A 102 -11.06 -20.19 8.58
N ALA A 103 -10.06 -19.89 9.40
CA ALA A 103 -10.26 -19.65 10.85
C ALA A 103 -10.48 -18.16 11.23
N SER A 104 -10.09 -17.20 10.38
CA SER A 104 -10.09 -15.76 10.73
C SER A 104 -11.38 -15.00 10.39
N PHE A 105 -12.42 -15.68 9.90
CA PHE A 105 -13.62 -15.03 9.37
C PHE A 105 -14.41 -14.21 10.40
N LEU A 106 -14.41 -14.64 11.68
CA LEU A 106 -15.17 -13.98 12.75
C LEU A 106 -14.39 -12.92 13.53
N ILE A 107 -13.08 -12.78 13.24
CA ILE A 107 -12.21 -11.83 13.94
C ILE A 107 -12.19 -10.53 13.15
N ASN A 108 -12.14 -9.39 13.86
CA ASN A 108 -12.00 -8.07 13.25
C ASN A 108 -10.67 -7.97 12.47
N ASP A 109 -10.68 -7.34 11.28
CA ASP A 109 -9.50 -7.20 10.43
C ASP A 109 -8.36 -6.44 11.14
N ALA A 110 -8.68 -5.44 11.99
CA ALA A 110 -7.70 -4.73 12.81
C ALA A 110 -7.02 -5.61 13.87
N SER A 111 -7.61 -6.75 14.23
CA SER A 111 -7.07 -7.73 15.19
C SER A 111 -6.29 -8.86 14.50
N ASP A 112 -6.32 -8.94 13.18
CA ASP A 112 -5.54 -9.91 12.40
C ASP A 112 -4.08 -9.47 12.28
N VAL A 113 -3.21 -10.36 11.84
CA VAL A 113 -1.80 -10.05 11.58
C VAL A 113 -1.71 -9.03 10.44
N PHE A 114 -0.85 -8.04 10.60
CA PHE A 114 -0.52 -7.11 9.52
C PHE A 114 0.39 -7.79 8.50
N TYR A 115 -0.13 -8.03 7.31
CA TYR A 115 0.60 -8.69 6.22
C TYR A 115 1.33 -7.71 5.30
N GLY A 116 1.09 -6.42 5.42
CA GLY A 116 1.50 -5.42 4.45
C GLY A 116 0.77 -5.55 3.10
N ALA A 117 0.51 -4.47 2.43
CA ALA A 117 0.01 -4.47 1.05
C ALA A 117 1.09 -4.97 0.09
N SER A 118 0.72 -5.39 -1.12
CA SER A 118 1.67 -5.92 -2.10
C SER A 118 2.79 -4.93 -2.44
N TYR A 119 2.48 -3.65 -2.57
CA TYR A 119 3.45 -2.59 -2.79
C TYR A 119 4.36 -2.36 -1.57
N GLU A 120 3.83 -2.41 -0.34
CA GLU A 120 4.64 -2.25 0.89
C GLU A 120 5.70 -3.35 1.00
N ARG A 121 5.32 -4.60 0.71
CA ARG A 121 6.26 -5.72 0.67
C ARG A 121 7.34 -5.54 -0.39
N SER A 122 6.98 -5.01 -1.55
CA SER A 122 7.90 -4.70 -2.63
C SER A 122 8.90 -3.63 -2.21
N TYR A 123 8.42 -2.53 -1.62
CA TYR A 123 9.28 -1.44 -1.17
C TYR A 123 10.18 -1.80 0.01
N ALA A 124 9.85 -2.85 0.79
CA ALA A 124 10.79 -3.39 1.78
C ALA A 124 12.13 -3.80 1.14
N HIS A 125 12.07 -4.42 -0.05
CA HIS A 125 13.27 -4.78 -0.81
C HIS A 125 14.00 -3.55 -1.36
N TYR A 126 13.27 -2.53 -1.83
CA TYR A 126 13.89 -1.26 -2.23
C TYR A 126 14.69 -0.64 -1.09
N PHE A 127 14.08 -0.48 0.08
CA PHE A 127 14.72 0.16 1.22
C PHE A 127 15.89 -0.68 1.78
N LEU A 128 15.79 -2.01 1.77
CA LEU A 128 16.92 -2.87 2.14
C LEU A 128 18.07 -2.75 1.15
N SER A 129 17.79 -2.78 -0.16
CA SER A 129 18.81 -2.57 -1.20
C SER A 129 19.45 -1.20 -1.07
N LYS A 130 18.65 -0.15 -0.85
CA LYS A 130 19.14 1.21 -0.59
C LYS A 130 20.01 1.28 0.65
N ALA A 131 19.64 0.59 1.74
CA ALA A 131 20.42 0.57 2.99
C ALA A 131 21.80 -0.03 2.78
N TYR A 132 21.88 -1.18 2.13
CA TYR A 132 23.15 -1.79 1.73
C TYR A 132 23.96 -0.87 0.82
N TYR A 133 23.30 -0.28 -0.19
CA TYR A 133 23.97 0.61 -1.13
C TYR A 133 24.49 1.89 -0.45
N SER A 134 23.70 2.48 0.45
CA SER A 134 24.13 3.66 1.23
C SER A 134 25.33 3.35 2.12
N ARG A 135 25.38 2.16 2.72
CA ARG A 135 26.54 1.70 3.51
C ARG A 135 27.76 1.48 2.60
N PHE A 136 27.58 0.90 1.41
CA PHE A 136 28.63 0.78 0.40
C PHE A 136 29.20 2.14 0.01
N LEU A 137 28.39 3.17 -0.19
CA LEU A 137 28.88 4.51 -0.50
C LEU A 137 29.80 5.07 0.57
N LYS A 138 29.56 4.74 1.83
CA LYS A 138 30.36 5.21 2.99
C LYS A 138 31.66 4.44 3.16
N ASN A 139 31.63 3.11 3.08
CA ASN A 139 32.75 2.24 3.44
C ASN A 139 33.45 1.57 2.24
N GLN A 140 32.84 1.61 1.04
CA GLN A 140 33.33 0.98 -0.18
C GLN A 140 33.48 -0.56 -0.08
N GLU A 141 32.77 -1.20 0.87
CA GLU A 141 32.81 -2.65 1.04
C GLU A 141 31.99 -3.37 -0.04
N LYS A 142 32.67 -4.24 -0.80
CA LYS A 142 32.04 -4.98 -1.91
C LYS A 142 30.88 -5.87 -1.46
N LEU A 143 30.90 -6.35 -0.21
CA LEU A 143 29.81 -7.16 0.36
C LEU A 143 28.50 -6.37 0.45
N ASP A 144 28.58 -5.09 0.74
CA ASP A 144 27.39 -4.24 0.80
C ASP A 144 26.78 -4.03 -0.60
N LEU A 145 27.61 -3.81 -1.61
CA LEU A 145 27.12 -3.75 -3.00
C LEU A 145 26.53 -5.09 -3.46
N GLN A 146 27.11 -6.22 -3.02
CA GLN A 146 26.54 -7.55 -3.28
C GLN A 146 25.20 -7.72 -2.57
N GLY A 147 25.07 -7.27 -1.31
CA GLY A 147 23.83 -7.27 -0.54
C GLY A 147 22.72 -6.48 -1.25
N ALA A 148 23.04 -5.27 -1.73
CA ALA A 148 22.09 -4.46 -2.50
C ALA A 148 21.57 -5.17 -3.76
N ARG A 149 22.46 -5.77 -4.56
CA ARG A 149 22.09 -6.52 -5.77
C ARG A 149 21.29 -7.79 -5.46
N ALA A 150 21.73 -8.55 -4.46
CA ALA A 150 21.04 -9.78 -4.05
C ALA A 150 19.59 -9.50 -3.61
N THR A 151 19.37 -8.39 -2.91
CA THR A 151 18.02 -7.97 -2.50
C THR A 151 17.11 -7.69 -3.69
N ILE A 152 17.62 -7.07 -4.75
CA ILE A 152 16.84 -6.84 -5.99
C ILE A 152 16.51 -8.14 -6.69
N LEU A 153 17.44 -9.08 -6.78
CA LEU A 153 17.20 -10.38 -7.39
C LEU A 153 16.19 -11.23 -6.57
N ALA A 154 16.25 -11.15 -5.25
CA ALA A 154 15.27 -11.80 -4.37
C ALA A 154 13.87 -11.22 -4.60
N TRP A 155 13.73 -9.90 -4.72
CA TRP A 155 12.48 -9.25 -5.06
C TRP A 155 11.92 -9.73 -6.42
N ASP A 156 12.75 -9.77 -7.45
CA ASP A 156 12.33 -10.21 -8.79
C ASP A 156 11.84 -11.67 -8.80
N SER A 157 12.52 -12.53 -8.04
CA SER A 157 12.11 -13.92 -7.81
C SER A 157 10.78 -14.02 -7.09
N TYR A 158 10.57 -13.22 -6.04
CA TYR A 158 9.32 -13.14 -5.28
C TYR A 158 8.13 -12.77 -6.18
N PHE A 159 8.27 -11.77 -7.05
CA PHE A 159 7.21 -11.39 -7.99
C PHE A 159 6.95 -12.46 -9.05
N SER A 160 8.00 -13.11 -9.55
CA SER A 160 7.85 -14.23 -10.49
C SER A 160 7.07 -15.39 -9.87
N GLU A 161 7.22 -15.65 -8.59
CA GLU A 161 6.47 -16.65 -7.86
C GLU A 161 5.01 -16.23 -7.64
N LEU A 162 4.77 -14.98 -7.27
CA LEU A 162 3.43 -14.41 -7.15
C LEU A 162 2.62 -14.52 -8.45
N GLN A 163 3.23 -14.21 -9.59
CA GLN A 163 2.60 -14.32 -10.90
C GLN A 163 2.21 -15.76 -11.27
N ARG A 164 2.99 -16.76 -10.85
CA ARG A 164 2.71 -18.17 -11.09
C ARG A 164 1.60 -18.72 -10.19
N SER A 165 1.37 -18.11 -9.05
CA SER A 165 0.33 -18.52 -8.09
C SER A 165 -1.05 -18.05 -8.57
N ALA A 166 -1.89 -18.99 -8.99
CA ALA A 166 -3.27 -18.71 -9.40
C ALA A 166 -4.13 -18.07 -8.28
N ALA A 167 -3.68 -18.17 -7.02
CA ALA A 167 -4.34 -17.59 -5.86
C ALA A 167 -3.99 -16.11 -5.62
N ALA A 168 -2.97 -15.59 -6.29
CA ALA A 168 -2.45 -14.24 -6.10
C ALA A 168 -2.64 -13.38 -7.36
N LYS A 169 -3.81 -13.43 -7.97
CA LYS A 169 -4.18 -12.45 -9.00
C LYS A 169 -4.34 -11.10 -8.31
N THR A 170 -3.27 -10.34 -8.22
CA THR A 170 -3.28 -8.94 -7.81
C THR A 170 -2.93 -8.07 -9.01
N ILE A 171 -3.50 -6.86 -9.05
CA ILE A 171 -3.17 -5.84 -10.04
C ILE A 171 -1.67 -5.50 -9.96
N TYR A 172 -1.11 -5.46 -8.75
CA TYR A 172 0.29 -5.16 -8.51
C TYR A 172 1.15 -6.41 -8.69
N GLN A 173 1.58 -6.67 -9.93
CA GLN A 173 2.36 -7.85 -10.33
C GLN A 173 3.84 -7.56 -10.55
N THR A 174 4.23 -6.30 -10.61
CA THR A 174 5.60 -5.83 -10.82
C THR A 174 5.72 -4.36 -10.41
N ASP A 175 6.93 -3.84 -10.36
CA ASP A 175 7.17 -2.45 -9.97
C ASP A 175 8.23 -1.80 -10.87
N LEU A 176 7.86 -0.66 -11.49
CA LEU A 176 8.72 0.08 -12.41
C LEU A 176 9.92 0.68 -11.69
N MET A 177 9.71 1.28 -10.50
CA MET A 177 10.77 1.90 -9.71
C MET A 177 11.84 0.87 -9.32
N LEU A 178 11.42 -0.32 -8.85
CA LEU A 178 12.36 -1.35 -8.45
C LEU A 178 13.12 -1.93 -9.66
N LYS A 179 12.50 -2.06 -10.82
CA LYS A 179 13.19 -2.47 -12.05
C LYS A 179 14.28 -1.46 -12.44
N ILE A 180 13.95 -0.16 -12.45
CA ILE A 180 14.91 0.89 -12.81
C ILE A 180 16.01 1.01 -11.75
N PHE A 181 15.64 1.09 -10.45
CA PHE A 181 16.61 1.20 -9.37
C PHE A 181 17.53 -0.03 -9.31
N GLY A 182 16.96 -1.22 -9.49
CA GLY A 182 17.74 -2.46 -9.56
C GLY A 182 18.74 -2.45 -10.70
N ALA A 183 18.34 -1.99 -11.88
CA ALA A 183 19.23 -1.85 -13.02
C ALA A 183 20.38 -0.88 -12.69
N GLU A 184 20.09 0.27 -12.07
CA GLU A 184 21.10 1.25 -11.65
C GLU A 184 22.10 0.64 -10.64
N VAL A 185 21.63 -0.12 -9.65
CA VAL A 185 22.49 -0.79 -8.66
C VAL A 185 23.42 -1.82 -9.32
N HIS A 186 22.92 -2.55 -10.32
CA HIS A 186 23.75 -3.50 -11.09
C HIS A 186 24.78 -2.81 -11.96
N GLU A 187 24.45 -1.65 -12.54
CA GLU A 187 25.42 -0.86 -13.33
C GLU A 187 26.62 -0.36 -12.52
N VAL A 188 26.44 -0.08 -11.22
CA VAL A 188 27.52 0.42 -10.35
C VAL A 188 28.74 -0.51 -10.33
N SER A 189 28.53 -1.82 -10.43
CA SER A 189 29.62 -2.81 -10.38
C SER A 189 30.57 -2.73 -11.59
N GLN A 190 30.14 -2.18 -12.70
CA GLN A 190 30.84 -2.13 -14.00
C GLN A 190 31.22 -3.53 -14.57
N ILE A 191 30.82 -4.63 -13.91
CA ILE A 191 31.06 -5.99 -14.36
C ILE A 191 30.11 -6.31 -15.52
N ARG A 192 30.62 -6.95 -16.59
CA ARG A 192 29.83 -7.25 -17.79
C ARG A 192 28.55 -8.04 -17.50
N ASN A 193 28.61 -9.00 -16.58
CA ASN A 193 27.44 -9.80 -16.20
C ASN A 193 26.36 -8.96 -15.51
N ASP A 194 26.77 -8.05 -14.63
CA ASP A 194 25.84 -7.12 -13.97
C ASP A 194 25.23 -6.12 -14.96
N LYS A 195 26.01 -5.63 -15.93
CA LYS A 195 25.47 -4.80 -17.01
C LYS A 195 24.45 -5.55 -17.88
N GLN A 196 24.59 -6.87 -18.04
CA GLN A 196 23.58 -7.69 -18.74
C GLN A 196 22.28 -7.79 -17.93
N ILE A 197 22.38 -7.97 -16.60
CA ILE A 197 21.23 -7.96 -15.71
C ILE A 197 20.55 -6.58 -15.75
N ALA A 198 21.32 -5.49 -15.64
CA ALA A 198 20.81 -4.13 -15.77
C ALA A 198 20.05 -3.91 -17.09
N LEU A 199 20.63 -4.34 -18.21
CA LEU A 199 19.98 -4.27 -19.52
C LEU A 199 18.65 -5.01 -19.57
N GLN A 200 18.57 -6.20 -18.95
CA GLN A 200 17.32 -6.96 -18.87
C GLN A 200 16.28 -6.22 -18.01
N LEU A 201 16.66 -5.72 -16.84
CA LEU A 201 15.78 -4.96 -15.96
C LEU A 201 15.23 -3.68 -16.63
N TYR A 202 16.04 -2.96 -17.43
CA TYR A 202 15.54 -1.82 -18.21
C TYR A 202 14.59 -2.25 -19.34
N LYS A 203 14.84 -3.38 -19.99
CA LYS A 203 13.90 -3.93 -21.00
C LYS A 203 12.57 -4.30 -20.35
N ASP A 204 12.59 -4.92 -19.18
CA ASP A 204 11.39 -5.23 -18.42
C ASP A 204 10.66 -3.94 -18.02
N ALA A 205 11.41 -2.92 -17.56
CA ALA A 205 10.84 -1.61 -17.22
C ALA A 205 10.15 -0.95 -18.42
N LEU A 206 10.74 -1.03 -19.62
CA LEU A 206 10.10 -0.53 -20.83
C LEU A 206 8.82 -1.29 -21.18
N GLN A 207 8.82 -2.61 -21.05
CA GLN A 207 7.62 -3.43 -21.28
C GLN A 207 6.49 -3.07 -20.30
N ILE A 208 6.83 -2.85 -19.01
CA ILE A 208 5.87 -2.40 -18.00
C ILE A 208 5.27 -1.06 -18.41
N LEU A 209 6.11 -0.10 -18.80
CA LEU A 209 5.68 1.24 -19.20
C LEU A 209 4.81 1.22 -20.46
N ASP A 210 5.08 0.32 -21.40
CA ASP A 210 4.29 0.12 -22.62
C ASP A 210 2.99 -0.69 -22.38
N GLY A 211 2.64 -0.98 -21.12
CA GLY A 211 1.39 -1.66 -20.76
C GLY A 211 1.40 -3.18 -20.91
N MET A 212 2.56 -3.78 -21.19
CA MET A 212 2.68 -5.23 -21.36
C MET A 212 2.85 -6.00 -20.03
N GLY A 213 2.98 -5.30 -18.92
CA GLY A 213 3.32 -5.87 -17.61
C GLY A 213 2.32 -5.54 -16.51
N GLY A 214 1.15 -6.18 -16.48
CA GLY A 214 0.31 -6.23 -15.28
C GLY A 214 -0.11 -4.87 -14.70
N ALA A 215 0.40 -4.51 -13.52
CA ALA A 215 -0.07 -3.37 -12.73
C ALA A 215 0.03 -2.01 -13.41
N PHE A 216 0.99 -1.80 -14.32
CA PHE A 216 1.13 -0.49 -14.98
C PHE A 216 0.14 -0.26 -16.14
N SER A 217 -0.50 -1.30 -16.67
CA SER A 217 -1.66 -1.10 -17.54
C SER A 217 -2.81 -0.40 -16.80
N VAL A 218 -2.86 -0.55 -15.48
CA VAL A 218 -3.84 0.08 -14.59
C VAL A 218 -3.56 1.56 -14.38
N PHE A 219 -2.29 1.99 -14.35
CA PHE A 219 -1.93 3.41 -14.25
C PHE A 219 -2.27 4.21 -15.50
N ASN A 220 -2.56 3.55 -16.60
CA ASN A 220 -3.03 4.18 -17.83
C ASN A 220 -4.56 4.41 -17.84
N THR A 221 -5.28 4.02 -16.79
CA THR A 221 -6.75 4.12 -16.70
C THR A 221 -7.11 5.01 -15.50
N SER A 222 -8.09 5.91 -15.66
CA SER A 222 -8.55 6.66 -14.50
C SER A 222 -9.13 5.69 -13.46
N ASN A 223 -8.82 5.89 -12.18
CA ASN A 223 -9.23 4.99 -11.11
C ASN A 223 -10.75 4.74 -11.11
N ALA A 224 -11.56 5.79 -11.35
CA ALA A 224 -13.00 5.68 -11.38
C ALA A 224 -13.51 4.80 -12.52
N ASP A 225 -12.94 4.95 -13.71
CA ASP A 225 -13.34 4.18 -14.91
C ASP A 225 -12.86 2.73 -14.82
N TYR A 226 -11.66 2.52 -14.24
CA TYR A 226 -11.12 1.20 -14.00
C TYR A 226 -11.99 0.38 -13.04
N ILE A 227 -12.35 0.96 -11.90
CA ILE A 227 -13.20 0.29 -10.91
C ILE A 227 -14.57 0.03 -11.49
N LYS A 228 -15.15 1.00 -12.20
CA LYS A 228 -16.43 0.83 -12.88
C LYS A 228 -16.38 -0.29 -13.91
N ALA A 229 -15.32 -0.37 -14.71
CA ALA A 229 -15.13 -1.44 -15.68
C ALA A 229 -14.97 -2.81 -15.01
N LEU A 230 -14.23 -2.91 -13.90
CA LEU A 230 -14.11 -4.17 -13.12
C LEU A 230 -15.44 -4.60 -12.53
N VAL A 231 -16.19 -3.68 -11.92
CA VAL A 231 -17.52 -3.95 -11.34
C VAL A 231 -18.52 -4.38 -12.42
N ASP A 232 -18.44 -3.77 -13.61
CA ASP A 232 -19.30 -4.11 -14.76
C ASP A 232 -18.83 -5.39 -15.51
N GLY A 233 -17.73 -6.02 -15.09
CA GLY A 233 -17.11 -7.16 -15.76
C GLY A 233 -16.56 -6.84 -17.15
N LYS A 234 -16.31 -5.56 -17.43
CA LYS A 234 -15.73 -5.06 -18.68
C LYS A 234 -14.22 -4.93 -18.58
N LYS A 235 -13.55 -5.01 -19.73
CA LYS A 235 -12.15 -4.67 -19.81
C LYS A 235 -11.99 -3.15 -19.68
N PRO A 236 -11.16 -2.63 -18.75
CA PRO A 236 -10.95 -1.18 -18.60
C PRO A 236 -10.47 -0.56 -19.92
N GLU A 237 -11.03 0.58 -20.30
CA GLU A 237 -10.48 1.37 -21.40
C GLU A 237 -9.18 2.01 -20.97
N GLU A 238 -8.16 1.96 -21.83
CA GLU A 238 -6.86 2.61 -21.61
C GLU A 238 -7.04 4.13 -21.66
N SER A 239 -7.13 4.78 -20.52
CA SER A 239 -6.95 6.23 -20.43
C SER A 239 -5.57 6.52 -19.86
N SER A 240 -4.81 7.34 -20.56
CA SER A 240 -3.40 7.56 -20.26
C SER A 240 -3.22 8.44 -19.02
N TYR A 241 -3.07 7.82 -17.87
CA TYR A 241 -2.60 8.48 -16.65
C TYR A 241 -1.21 9.13 -16.86
N LEU A 242 -0.31 8.44 -17.55
CA LEU A 242 1.03 8.93 -17.88
C LEU A 242 1.14 9.53 -19.30
N ALA A 243 0.05 9.83 -19.98
CA ALA A 243 0.07 10.51 -21.29
C ALA A 243 0.57 11.97 -21.21
N THR A 244 1.13 12.33 -20.06
CA THR A 244 1.78 13.61 -19.82
C THR A 244 3.23 13.60 -20.34
N ASN A 245 3.85 14.75 -20.40
CA ASN A 245 5.28 14.89 -20.71
C ASN A 245 6.16 13.99 -19.80
N ALA A 246 5.74 13.75 -18.55
CA ALA A 246 6.42 12.90 -17.59
C ALA A 246 6.60 11.44 -18.08
N GLN A 247 5.59 10.85 -18.73
CA GLN A 247 5.72 9.51 -19.32
C GLN A 247 6.71 9.48 -20.47
N LYS A 248 6.68 10.52 -21.32
CA LYS A 248 7.61 10.67 -22.45
C LYS A 248 9.05 10.76 -21.95
N ASP A 249 9.28 11.56 -20.92
CA ASP A 249 10.60 11.74 -20.32
C ASP A 249 11.11 10.44 -19.69
N LEU A 250 10.26 9.72 -18.99
CA LEU A 250 10.59 8.42 -18.43
C LEU A 250 10.88 7.36 -19.51
N LYS A 251 10.08 7.34 -20.58
CA LYS A 251 10.32 6.44 -21.72
C LYS A 251 11.65 6.76 -22.40
N ASN A 252 11.95 8.03 -22.64
CA ASN A 252 13.22 8.48 -23.19
C ASN A 252 14.40 8.06 -22.29
N PHE A 253 14.26 8.21 -20.97
CA PHE A 253 15.25 7.77 -20.02
C PHE A 253 15.54 6.27 -20.14
N ILE A 254 14.51 5.42 -20.09
CA ILE A 254 14.68 3.96 -20.19
C ILE A 254 15.24 3.55 -21.55
N GLN A 255 14.77 4.14 -22.64
CA GLN A 255 15.29 3.88 -23.99
C GLN A 255 16.77 4.24 -24.09
N TYR A 256 17.17 5.42 -23.58
CA TYR A 256 18.57 5.83 -23.52
C TYR A 256 19.42 4.78 -22.79
N LYS A 257 18.97 4.30 -21.61
CA LYS A 257 19.69 3.30 -20.81
C LYS A 257 19.91 2.00 -21.58
N ILE A 258 18.85 1.48 -22.23
CA ILE A 258 18.93 0.27 -23.05
C ILE A 258 19.94 0.45 -24.19
N LEU A 259 19.85 1.57 -24.91
CA LEU A 259 20.72 1.83 -26.07
C LEU A 259 22.16 2.07 -25.64
N SER A 260 22.40 2.82 -24.58
CA SER A 260 23.74 3.11 -24.03
C SER A 260 24.44 1.82 -23.57
N LEU A 261 23.78 0.95 -22.81
CA LEU A 261 24.31 -0.34 -22.39
C LEU A 261 24.56 -1.28 -23.58
N THR A 262 23.68 -1.25 -24.59
CA THR A 262 23.89 -2.04 -25.79
C THR A 262 25.07 -1.51 -26.61
N LYS A 263 25.24 -0.20 -26.73
CA LYS A 263 26.40 0.44 -27.37
C LYS A 263 27.71 -0.03 -26.70
N ASP A 264 27.74 -0.07 -25.37
CA ASP A 264 28.91 -0.50 -24.58
C ASP A 264 29.22 -2.00 -24.71
N MET A 265 28.21 -2.86 -24.63
CA MET A 265 28.41 -4.31 -24.54
C MET A 265 28.30 -5.06 -25.88
N ARG A 266 27.45 -4.57 -26.79
CA ARG A 266 27.03 -5.25 -28.02
C ARG A 266 26.80 -4.27 -29.17
N SER A 267 27.81 -3.48 -29.52
CA SER A 267 27.69 -2.39 -30.49
C SER A 267 27.10 -2.82 -31.85
N SER A 268 27.28 -4.08 -32.27
CA SER A 268 26.68 -4.64 -33.48
C SER A 268 25.15 -4.72 -33.47
N GLU A 269 24.53 -4.81 -32.28
CA GLU A 269 23.08 -4.86 -32.12
C GLU A 269 22.41 -3.48 -32.08
N LEU A 270 23.20 -2.40 -31.89
CA LEU A 270 22.70 -1.04 -31.67
C LEU A 270 21.80 -0.55 -32.82
N ASN A 271 22.24 -0.74 -34.07
CA ASN A 271 21.48 -0.28 -35.24
C ASN A 271 20.12 -1.01 -35.37
N SER A 272 20.07 -2.28 -35.00
CA SER A 272 18.83 -3.05 -34.99
C SER A 272 17.86 -2.53 -33.93
N LEU A 273 18.37 -2.25 -32.72
CA LEU A 273 17.56 -1.71 -31.62
C LEU A 273 17.07 -0.28 -31.91
N LEU A 274 17.89 0.59 -32.50
CA LEU A 274 17.48 1.94 -32.92
C LEU A 274 16.30 1.90 -33.91
N LYS A 275 16.34 0.99 -34.89
CA LYS A 275 15.24 0.80 -35.84
C LYS A 275 13.97 0.24 -35.17
N MET A 276 14.12 -0.67 -34.21
CA MET A 276 13.00 -1.28 -33.50
C MET A 276 12.34 -0.32 -32.52
N MET A 277 13.13 0.36 -31.70
CA MET A 277 12.63 1.21 -30.61
C MET A 277 12.18 2.59 -31.07
N LYS A 278 12.68 3.07 -32.22
CA LYS A 278 12.40 4.41 -32.76
C LYS A 278 12.49 5.51 -31.68
N PRO A 279 13.63 5.64 -31.00
CA PRO A 279 13.79 6.63 -29.94
C PRO A 279 13.65 8.07 -30.47
N SER A 280 13.41 9.04 -29.59
CA SER A 280 13.40 10.45 -29.94
C SER A 280 14.79 10.92 -30.39
N GLU A 281 14.84 12.03 -31.17
CA GLU A 281 16.10 12.63 -31.56
C GLU A 281 16.98 13.04 -30.38
N GLU A 282 16.36 13.43 -29.27
CA GLU A 282 17.02 13.76 -28.01
C GLU A 282 17.78 12.55 -27.45
N VAL A 283 17.16 11.39 -27.42
CA VAL A 283 17.77 10.12 -26.96
C VAL A 283 18.95 9.76 -27.86
N VAL A 284 18.80 9.91 -29.18
CA VAL A 284 19.89 9.61 -30.14
C VAL A 284 21.08 10.55 -29.91
N LYS A 285 20.85 11.85 -29.77
CA LYS A 285 21.91 12.83 -29.47
C LYS A 285 22.64 12.52 -28.17
N LYS A 286 21.88 12.15 -27.13
CA LYS A 286 22.44 11.79 -25.80
C LYS A 286 23.38 10.58 -25.86
N LEU A 287 23.22 9.67 -26.83
CA LEU A 287 24.14 8.54 -27.02
C LEU A 287 25.57 8.92 -27.42
N ASP A 288 25.78 10.13 -27.96
CA ASP A 288 27.11 10.64 -28.34
C ASP A 288 27.75 11.46 -27.20
N GLU A 289 27.01 11.74 -26.14
CA GLU A 289 27.53 12.38 -24.94
C GLU A 289 28.24 11.37 -24.02
N PRO A 290 29.14 11.84 -23.14
CA PRO A 290 29.71 10.98 -22.11
C PRO A 290 28.63 10.35 -21.24
N THR A 291 28.76 9.04 -20.95
CA THR A 291 27.80 8.29 -20.12
C THR A 291 27.67 8.93 -18.75
N ALA A 292 26.43 9.09 -18.28
CA ALA A 292 26.15 9.60 -16.95
C ALA A 292 26.75 8.69 -15.86
N ASN A 293 27.37 9.31 -14.87
CA ASN A 293 28.05 8.63 -13.76
C ASN A 293 27.41 8.88 -12.39
N VAL A 294 26.40 9.76 -12.33
CA VAL A 294 25.67 10.08 -11.12
C VAL A 294 24.17 9.92 -11.35
N VAL A 295 23.53 9.12 -10.51
CA VAL A 295 22.08 8.95 -10.48
C VAL A 295 21.55 9.65 -9.23
N ILE A 296 20.53 10.46 -9.38
CA ILE A 296 19.81 11.10 -8.29
C ILE A 296 18.43 10.49 -8.18
N VAL A 297 18.11 9.98 -7.00
CA VAL A 297 16.79 9.48 -6.63
C VAL A 297 16.19 10.44 -5.61
N LEU A 298 15.03 10.97 -5.91
CA LEU A 298 14.25 11.80 -4.99
C LEU A 298 13.04 11.00 -4.47
N GLU A 299 12.97 10.83 -3.17
CA GLU A 299 11.86 10.24 -2.44
C GLU A 299 11.01 11.38 -1.87
N GLU A 300 9.85 11.62 -2.45
CA GLU A 300 9.03 12.80 -2.16
C GLU A 300 7.76 12.43 -1.39
N GLY A 301 7.40 13.27 -0.40
CA GLY A 301 6.17 13.17 0.38
C GLY A 301 6.10 11.94 1.30
N LEU A 302 4.96 11.75 1.90
CA LEU A 302 4.56 10.54 2.62
C LEU A 302 3.34 9.93 1.94
N ILE A 303 3.28 8.61 1.89
CA ILE A 303 2.12 7.91 1.35
C ILE A 303 0.83 8.44 2.01
N PRO A 304 -0.28 8.62 1.26
CA PRO A 304 -1.55 9.08 1.84
C PRO A 304 -2.02 8.18 2.97
N GLU A 305 -2.70 8.76 3.96
CA GLU A 305 -3.18 8.01 5.12
C GLU A 305 -4.29 7.03 4.73
N LYS A 306 -4.22 5.85 5.33
CA LYS A 306 -5.29 4.87 5.29
C LYS A 306 -6.25 5.12 6.44
N VAL A 307 -7.46 5.56 6.13
CA VAL A 307 -8.48 5.95 7.11
C VAL A 307 -9.67 5.01 7.09
N GLY A 308 -10.34 4.87 8.23
CA GLY A 308 -11.61 4.15 8.30
C GLY A 308 -12.77 5.06 7.94
N LYS A 309 -13.55 4.71 6.92
CA LYS A 309 -14.79 5.38 6.59
C LYS A 309 -15.96 4.58 7.13
N VAL A 310 -16.80 5.24 7.93
CA VAL A 310 -17.99 4.61 8.50
C VAL A 310 -19.07 4.54 7.43
N PHE A 311 -19.59 3.34 7.21
CA PHE A 311 -20.77 3.08 6.40
C PHE A 311 -21.91 2.73 7.35
N ASN A 312 -22.97 3.55 7.31
CA ASN A 312 -24.18 3.33 8.07
C ASN A 312 -25.27 2.86 7.11
N PHE A 313 -25.76 1.66 7.35
CA PHE A 313 -26.87 1.13 6.59
C PHE A 313 -28.06 0.97 7.53
N GLY A 314 -29.05 1.87 7.41
CA GLY A 314 -30.41 1.46 7.69
C GLY A 314 -30.81 0.47 6.59
N LEU A 315 -31.42 -0.66 6.90
CA LEU A 315 -31.73 -1.70 5.88
C LEU A 315 -32.51 -1.13 4.70
N LYS A 316 -33.30 -0.10 4.90
CA LYS A 316 -34.04 0.63 3.85
C LYS A 316 -33.17 1.66 3.13
N GLY A 317 -32.35 2.44 3.86
CA GLY A 317 -31.48 3.45 3.27
C GLY A 317 -30.29 2.85 2.52
N ALA A 318 -29.84 1.64 2.87
CA ALA A 318 -28.81 0.91 2.15
C ALA A 318 -29.26 0.50 0.75
N ILE A 319 -30.51 0.05 0.64
CA ILE A 319 -31.10 -0.32 -0.66
C ILE A 319 -31.32 0.93 -1.51
N ASP A 320 -31.66 2.06 -0.89
CA ASP A 320 -31.98 3.29 -1.61
C ASP A 320 -30.72 4.12 -1.99
N SER A 321 -29.62 4.00 -1.24
CA SER A 321 -28.38 4.76 -1.47
C SER A 321 -27.39 4.12 -2.45
N ILE A 322 -27.70 2.94 -2.97
CA ILE A 322 -26.85 2.26 -3.95
C ILE A 322 -27.25 2.73 -5.34
N ASP A 323 -26.44 3.59 -5.95
CA ASP A 323 -26.67 4.09 -7.32
C ASP A 323 -26.49 3.04 -8.43
N SER A 324 -25.96 1.87 -8.11
CA SER A 324 -25.76 0.78 -9.07
C SER A 324 -26.88 -0.26 -8.98
N PRO A 325 -27.66 -0.49 -10.07
CA PRO A 325 -28.69 -1.54 -10.13
C PRO A 325 -28.13 -2.95 -9.86
N GLY A 326 -26.90 -3.24 -10.26
CA GLY A 326 -26.22 -4.51 -10.02
C GLY A 326 -25.88 -4.75 -8.54
N ALA A 327 -25.43 -3.71 -7.82
CA ALA A 327 -25.16 -3.80 -6.40
C ALA A 327 -26.45 -3.88 -5.57
N LYS A 328 -27.54 -3.21 -6.00
CA LYS A 328 -28.88 -3.38 -5.43
C LYS A 328 -29.38 -4.82 -5.54
N ALA A 329 -29.26 -5.41 -6.71
CA ALA A 329 -29.65 -6.80 -6.97
C ALA A 329 -28.78 -7.77 -6.16
N PHE A 330 -27.47 -7.53 -6.09
CA PHE A 330 -26.52 -8.35 -5.32
C PHE A 330 -26.81 -8.31 -3.81
N ILE A 331 -27.04 -7.13 -3.23
CA ILE A 331 -27.31 -6.99 -1.78
C ILE A 331 -28.72 -7.48 -1.43
N SER A 332 -29.72 -7.29 -2.27
CA SER A 332 -31.08 -7.79 -1.99
C SER A 332 -31.23 -9.29 -2.18
N THR A 333 -30.52 -9.90 -3.14
CA THR A 333 -30.66 -11.33 -3.45
C THR A 333 -29.60 -12.17 -2.75
N VAL A 334 -28.32 -11.79 -2.88
CA VAL A 334 -27.19 -12.55 -2.33
C VAL A 334 -27.01 -12.27 -0.84
N GLY A 335 -27.27 -11.04 -0.38
CA GLY A 335 -27.18 -10.68 1.04
C GLY A 335 -28.14 -11.47 1.92
N ALA A 336 -29.39 -11.59 1.52
CA ALA A 336 -30.39 -12.35 2.25
C ALA A 336 -30.17 -13.88 2.17
N GLU A 337 -29.83 -14.40 0.98
CA GLU A 337 -29.58 -15.84 0.78
C GLU A 337 -28.26 -16.30 1.39
N VAL A 338 -27.18 -15.53 1.26
CA VAL A 338 -25.88 -15.85 1.89
C VAL A 338 -25.96 -15.75 3.39
N LEU A 339 -26.69 -14.78 3.95
CA LEU A 339 -26.96 -14.68 5.38
C LEU A 339 -27.73 -15.88 5.90
N THR A 340 -28.75 -16.30 5.16
CA THR A 340 -29.57 -17.44 5.52
C THR A 340 -28.78 -18.75 5.39
N ALA A 341 -28.08 -18.97 4.29
CA ALA A 341 -27.28 -20.17 4.04
C ALA A 341 -26.08 -20.29 5.00
N PHE A 342 -25.40 -19.19 5.30
CA PHE A 342 -24.26 -19.16 6.23
C PHE A 342 -24.68 -19.38 7.68
N ALA A 343 -25.79 -18.79 8.11
CA ALA A 343 -26.37 -19.03 9.42
C ALA A 343 -26.78 -20.49 9.60
N MET A 344 -27.36 -21.10 8.56
CA MET A 344 -27.75 -22.52 8.58
C MET A 344 -26.54 -23.46 8.64
N THR A 345 -25.49 -23.20 7.84
CA THR A 345 -24.36 -24.11 7.70
C THR A 345 -23.39 -24.06 8.89
N ASN A 346 -23.13 -22.85 9.44
CA ASN A 346 -22.12 -22.67 10.48
C ASN A 346 -22.66 -22.68 11.92
N LEU A 347 -23.94 -22.46 12.11
CA LEU A 347 -24.57 -22.49 13.46
C LEU A 347 -25.33 -23.79 13.75
N GLY A 348 -25.31 -24.76 12.84
CA GLY A 348 -26.07 -26.00 13.01
C GLY A 348 -27.57 -25.76 13.12
N MET A 349 -28.07 -24.64 12.59
CA MET A 349 -29.49 -24.28 12.66
C MET A 349 -30.27 -24.95 11.51
N ASN A 350 -31.40 -25.55 11.88
CA ASN A 350 -32.33 -26.13 10.91
C ASN A 350 -32.90 -25.00 10.01
N PRO A 351 -33.04 -25.19 8.69
CA PRO A 351 -33.70 -24.26 7.76
C PRO A 351 -35.06 -23.74 8.24
N GLN A 352 -35.84 -24.58 8.93
CA GLN A 352 -37.13 -24.19 9.51
C GLN A 352 -37.00 -23.22 10.68
N ALA A 353 -35.91 -23.27 11.44
CA ALA A 353 -35.68 -22.33 12.55
C ALA A 353 -35.33 -20.94 12.04
N ALA A 354 -34.61 -20.82 10.90
CA ALA A 354 -34.30 -19.54 10.27
C ALA A 354 -35.55 -18.87 9.69
N SER A 355 -36.47 -19.64 9.09
CA SER A 355 -37.75 -19.10 8.59
C SER A 355 -38.68 -18.66 9.74
N SER A 356 -38.69 -19.37 10.87
CA SER A 356 -39.44 -18.98 12.07
C SER A 356 -38.85 -17.74 12.75
N THR A 357 -37.49 -17.55 12.69
CA THR A 357 -36.83 -16.36 13.21
C THR A 357 -37.15 -15.13 12.34
N GLY A 358 -37.11 -15.27 11.01
CA GLY A 358 -37.51 -14.23 10.08
C GLY A 358 -39.00 -13.85 10.26
N SER A 359 -39.89 -14.82 10.40
CA SER A 359 -41.32 -14.59 10.64
C SER A 359 -41.59 -13.93 11.99
N PHE A 360 -40.81 -14.25 13.05
CA PHE A 360 -40.91 -13.59 14.33
C PHE A 360 -40.49 -12.09 14.26
N ILE A 361 -39.42 -11.77 13.55
CA ILE A 361 -38.95 -10.40 13.39
C ILE A 361 -39.97 -9.55 12.62
N PHE A 362 -40.64 -10.13 11.62
CA PHE A 362 -41.62 -9.42 10.78
C PHE A 362 -43.05 -9.43 11.38
N ALA A 363 -43.36 -10.33 12.27
CA ALA A 363 -44.69 -10.42 12.90
C ALA A 363 -44.91 -9.41 14.04
N HIS A 364 -43.83 -8.90 14.66
CA HIS A 364 -43.91 -7.92 15.74
C HIS A 364 -43.46 -6.54 15.23
N ASP A 365 -44.40 -5.62 15.06
CA ASP A 365 -44.14 -4.26 14.53
C ASP A 365 -43.07 -3.48 15.29
N VAL A 366 -42.98 -3.65 16.61
CA VAL A 366 -41.97 -2.99 17.46
C VAL A 366 -40.56 -3.56 17.19
N THR A 367 -40.46 -4.89 17.00
CA THR A 367 -39.17 -5.52 16.64
C THR A 367 -38.76 -5.16 15.24
N ARG A 368 -39.71 -5.04 14.32
CA ARG A 368 -39.49 -4.57 12.93
C ARG A 368 -38.97 -3.15 12.89
N LEU A 369 -39.57 -2.23 13.64
CA LEU A 369 -39.11 -0.84 13.77
C LEU A 369 -37.71 -0.75 14.39
N ALA A 370 -37.42 -1.53 15.43
CA ALA A 370 -36.11 -1.55 16.06
C ALA A 370 -35.01 -2.08 15.12
N VAL A 371 -35.31 -3.10 14.29
CA VAL A 371 -34.38 -3.63 13.28
C VAL A 371 -34.23 -2.67 12.08
N GLN A 372 -35.29 -1.95 11.72
CA GLN A 372 -35.24 -0.93 10.65
C GLN A 372 -34.48 0.33 11.07
N GLU A 373 -34.54 0.71 12.35
CA GLU A 373 -33.81 1.87 12.90
C GLU A 373 -32.41 1.52 13.40
N ALA A 374 -32.10 0.24 13.64
CA ALA A 374 -30.76 -0.17 14.00
C ALA A 374 -29.84 -0.02 12.78
N ALA A 375 -29.04 1.01 12.80
CA ALA A 375 -28.00 1.21 11.82
C ALA A 375 -26.96 0.09 11.91
N ILE A 376 -26.85 -0.72 10.86
CA ILE A 376 -25.70 -1.60 10.65
C ILE A 376 -24.54 -0.69 10.27
N ALA A 377 -23.65 -0.43 11.22
CA ALA A 377 -22.49 0.42 11.02
C ALA A 377 -21.22 -0.45 11.00
N PHE A 378 -20.39 -0.25 10.00
CA PHE A 378 -19.03 -0.82 9.93
C PHE A 378 -18.07 0.16 9.23
N GLU A 379 -16.79 0.02 9.50
CA GLU A 379 -15.77 0.82 8.85
C GLU A 379 -15.09 0.02 7.72
N LEU A 380 -14.89 0.66 6.58
CA LEU A 380 -14.03 0.17 5.51
C LEU A 380 -12.77 1.04 5.41
N PRO A 381 -11.61 0.44 5.12
CA PRO A 381 -10.41 1.20 4.87
C PRO A 381 -10.52 1.98 3.55
N MET A 382 -10.05 3.22 3.55
CA MET A 382 -9.92 4.07 2.37
C MET A 382 -8.56 4.76 2.41
N ILE A 383 -8.00 5.04 1.25
CA ILE A 383 -6.82 5.89 1.11
C ILE A 383 -7.29 7.32 0.85
N GLU A 384 -6.76 8.28 1.58
CA GLU A 384 -7.00 9.69 1.33
C GLU A 384 -6.42 10.12 -0.03
N ASN A 385 -6.89 11.26 -0.55
CA ASN A 385 -6.35 11.75 -1.81
C ASN A 385 -4.89 12.16 -1.65
N SER A 386 -4.08 11.78 -2.64
CA SER A 386 -2.70 12.23 -2.72
C SER A 386 -2.64 13.75 -2.88
N PRO A 387 -1.69 14.44 -2.22
CA PRO A 387 -1.39 15.82 -2.54
C PRO A 387 -1.05 16.00 -4.02
N VAL A 388 -1.36 17.18 -4.55
CA VAL A 388 -1.05 17.50 -5.95
C VAL A 388 0.46 17.50 -6.15
N VAL A 389 0.91 16.72 -7.13
CA VAL A 389 2.32 16.63 -7.50
C VAL A 389 2.72 17.89 -8.27
N LYS A 390 3.79 18.55 -7.84
CA LYS A 390 4.38 19.70 -8.53
C LYS A 390 5.51 19.24 -9.45
N ASP A 391 5.64 19.84 -10.61
CA ASP A 391 6.80 19.60 -11.45
C ASP A 391 8.05 20.26 -10.84
N LEU A 392 9.11 19.46 -10.70
CA LEU A 392 10.37 19.88 -10.10
C LEU A 392 11.54 19.65 -11.07
N LYS A 393 12.52 20.55 -11.02
CA LYS A 393 13.82 20.37 -11.65
C LYS A 393 14.90 20.19 -10.59
N LEU A 394 15.85 19.34 -10.90
CA LEU A 394 17.09 19.24 -10.16
C LEU A 394 18.01 20.39 -10.58
N VAL A 395 18.65 21.03 -9.60
CA VAL A 395 19.69 22.02 -9.81
C VAL A 395 20.98 21.54 -9.16
N ILE A 396 22.06 21.53 -9.89
CA ILE A 396 23.37 21.13 -9.43
C ILE A 396 24.24 22.37 -9.31
N LEU A 397 24.80 22.56 -8.11
CA LEU A 397 25.68 23.68 -7.83
C LEU A 397 27.10 23.17 -7.53
N ASP A 398 28.07 23.99 -7.85
CA ASP A 398 29.46 23.78 -7.47
C ASP A 398 29.69 24.07 -5.97
N GLU A 399 30.93 23.86 -5.50
CA GLU A 399 31.32 24.14 -4.11
C GLU A 399 31.18 25.64 -3.71
N LYS A 400 31.11 26.53 -4.71
CA LYS A 400 30.93 27.96 -4.48
C LYS A 400 29.48 28.39 -4.51
N GLY A 401 28.55 27.44 -4.75
CA GLY A 401 27.13 27.72 -4.88
C GLY A 401 26.71 28.27 -6.27
N SER A 402 27.56 28.19 -7.27
CA SER A 402 27.23 28.57 -8.63
C SER A 402 26.46 27.46 -9.35
N VAL A 403 25.40 27.82 -10.06
CA VAL A 403 24.58 26.84 -10.81
C VAL A 403 25.38 26.30 -11.98
N LEU A 404 25.60 25.00 -12.03
CA LEU A 404 26.26 24.30 -13.12
C LEU A 404 25.27 23.78 -14.16
N ARG A 405 24.19 23.15 -13.71
CA ARG A 405 23.18 22.52 -14.59
C ARG A 405 21.82 22.46 -13.87
N SER A 406 20.79 22.35 -14.71
CA SER A 406 19.44 22.07 -14.29
C SER A 406 18.89 20.92 -15.12
N GLU A 407 18.37 19.89 -14.49
CA GLU A 407 17.88 18.66 -15.13
C GLU A 407 16.42 18.39 -14.78
N ALA A 408 15.68 17.80 -15.70
CA ALA A 408 14.35 17.30 -15.43
C ALA A 408 14.42 16.07 -14.49
N LEU A 409 13.46 15.96 -13.60
CA LEU A 409 13.29 14.81 -12.70
C LEU A 409 12.11 13.97 -13.18
N ALA A 410 12.39 12.84 -13.83
CA ALA A 410 11.34 11.93 -14.30
C ALA A 410 10.62 11.29 -13.12
N ILE A 411 9.28 11.30 -13.13
CA ILE A 411 8.46 10.56 -12.18
C ILE A 411 8.55 9.09 -12.55
N VAL A 412 9.00 8.27 -11.60
CA VAL A 412 9.22 6.84 -11.80
C VAL A 412 8.13 6.01 -11.13
N SER A 413 7.57 6.47 -10.01
CA SER A 413 6.48 5.81 -9.30
C SER A 413 5.65 6.81 -8.50
N GLU A 414 4.35 6.59 -8.48
CA GLU A 414 3.37 7.30 -7.64
C GLU A 414 2.71 6.33 -6.68
N ASN A 415 3.37 6.09 -5.55
CA ASN A 415 2.91 5.12 -4.55
C ASN A 415 1.57 5.46 -3.93
N GLY A 416 1.21 6.74 -3.87
CA GLY A 416 -0.11 7.15 -3.40
C GLY A 416 -1.23 6.55 -4.24
N ASP A 417 -1.08 6.59 -5.56
CA ASP A 417 -2.05 6.01 -6.49
C ASP A 417 -1.98 4.49 -6.53
N ILE A 418 -0.76 3.92 -6.43
CA ILE A 418 -0.58 2.47 -6.27
C ILE A 418 -1.33 1.97 -5.05
N ALA A 419 -1.17 2.62 -3.90
CA ALA A 419 -1.82 2.26 -2.65
C ALA A 419 -3.35 2.28 -2.77
N LYS A 420 -3.87 3.31 -3.45
CA LYS A 420 -5.29 3.47 -3.70
C LYS A 420 -5.83 2.34 -4.57
N LEU A 421 -5.18 2.05 -5.70
CA LEU A 421 -5.57 0.99 -6.62
C LEU A 421 -5.53 -0.40 -5.99
N VAL A 422 -4.46 -0.71 -5.24
CA VAL A 422 -4.32 -2.00 -4.54
C VAL A 422 -5.40 -2.16 -3.47
N LEU A 423 -5.77 -1.08 -2.76
CA LEU A 423 -6.85 -1.14 -1.79
C LEU A 423 -8.21 -1.30 -2.48
N GLU A 424 -8.44 -0.60 -3.59
CA GLU A 424 -9.68 -0.66 -4.35
C GLU A 424 -9.89 -2.03 -5.00
N GLU A 425 -8.84 -2.71 -5.45
CA GLU A 425 -8.90 -4.11 -5.91
C GLU A 425 -9.45 -5.03 -4.81
N ASP A 426 -9.03 -4.83 -3.58
CA ASP A 426 -9.46 -5.64 -2.44
C ASP A 426 -10.77 -5.15 -1.80
N ILE A 427 -11.28 -3.97 -2.16
CA ILE A 427 -12.41 -3.36 -1.45
C ILE A 427 -13.69 -4.19 -1.55
N VAL A 428 -13.93 -4.85 -2.69
CA VAL A 428 -15.08 -5.75 -2.86
C VAL A 428 -14.97 -6.95 -1.91
N ASN A 429 -13.78 -7.52 -1.79
CA ASN A 429 -13.52 -8.62 -0.86
C ASN A 429 -13.64 -8.18 0.60
N HIS A 430 -13.12 -7.00 0.93
CA HIS A 430 -13.28 -6.38 2.25
C HIS A 430 -14.76 -6.10 2.56
N TYR A 431 -15.49 -5.57 1.61
CA TYR A 431 -16.92 -5.27 1.76
C TYR A 431 -17.73 -6.55 2.01
N VAL A 432 -17.53 -7.58 1.18
CA VAL A 432 -18.22 -8.88 1.32
C VAL A 432 -17.83 -9.55 2.65
N LYS A 433 -16.55 -9.62 2.97
CA LYS A 433 -16.06 -10.24 4.21
C LYS A 433 -16.59 -9.50 5.44
N THR A 434 -16.46 -8.19 5.51
CA THR A 434 -16.90 -7.37 6.65
C THR A 434 -18.41 -7.35 6.73
N GLY A 435 -19.11 -7.14 5.63
CA GLY A 435 -20.58 -7.14 5.59
C GLY A 435 -21.18 -8.47 6.06
N THR A 436 -20.63 -9.60 5.60
CA THR A 436 -21.09 -10.94 6.02
C THR A 436 -20.81 -11.17 7.51
N ARG A 437 -19.63 -10.80 7.99
CA ARG A 437 -19.27 -10.90 9.42
C ARG A 437 -20.20 -10.09 10.32
N VAL A 438 -20.46 -8.83 9.95
CA VAL A 438 -21.36 -7.92 10.66
C VAL A 438 -22.77 -8.49 10.68
N ALA A 439 -23.24 -8.98 9.56
CA ALA A 439 -24.56 -9.56 9.43
C ALA A 439 -24.73 -10.80 10.32
N VAL A 440 -23.71 -11.68 10.39
CA VAL A 440 -23.71 -12.84 11.31
C VAL A 440 -23.77 -12.39 12.78
N LYS A 441 -22.99 -11.36 13.15
CA LYS A 441 -23.02 -10.82 14.51
C LYS A 441 -24.38 -10.21 14.87
N HIS A 442 -25.02 -9.50 13.93
CA HIS A 442 -26.40 -9.00 14.14
C HIS A 442 -27.41 -10.13 14.27
N LEU A 443 -27.28 -11.21 13.48
CA LEU A 443 -28.12 -12.39 13.62
C LEU A 443 -28.02 -13.02 15.02
N LEU A 444 -26.80 -13.18 15.54
CA LEU A 444 -26.55 -13.65 16.90
C LEU A 444 -27.16 -12.71 17.96
N ALA A 445 -27.08 -11.40 17.74
CA ALA A 445 -27.72 -10.40 18.61
C ALA A 445 -29.25 -10.53 18.62
N ILE A 446 -29.86 -10.80 17.46
CA ILE A 446 -31.30 -11.07 17.34
C ILE A 446 -31.68 -12.34 18.10
N VAL A 447 -30.91 -13.43 17.94
CA VAL A 447 -31.15 -14.67 18.66
C VAL A 447 -31.07 -14.45 20.18
N ALA A 448 -30.06 -13.69 20.66
CA ALA A 448 -29.95 -13.34 22.07
C ALA A 448 -31.17 -12.53 22.57
N ALA A 449 -31.62 -11.54 21.78
CA ALA A 449 -32.82 -10.76 22.09
C ALA A 449 -34.10 -11.63 22.17
N MET A 450 -34.24 -12.59 21.24
CA MET A 450 -35.33 -13.55 21.25
C MET A 450 -35.32 -14.44 22.52
N GLN A 451 -34.13 -14.88 22.95
CA GLN A 451 -34.03 -15.66 24.20
C GLN A 451 -34.47 -14.83 25.41
N VAL A 452 -34.11 -13.54 25.46
CA VAL A 452 -34.58 -12.64 26.53
C VAL A 452 -36.09 -12.47 26.48
N TYR A 453 -36.66 -12.26 25.27
CA TYR A 453 -38.11 -12.18 25.09
C TYR A 453 -38.81 -13.45 25.64
N ASN A 454 -38.37 -14.64 25.20
CA ASN A 454 -38.96 -15.91 25.60
C ASN A 454 -38.88 -16.17 27.10
N LYS A 455 -37.84 -15.70 27.78
CA LYS A 455 -37.71 -15.80 29.26
C LYS A 455 -38.61 -14.85 30.01
N LEU A 456 -39.01 -13.74 29.42
CA LEU A 456 -39.76 -12.67 30.09
C LEU A 456 -41.21 -12.54 29.63
N LYS A 457 -41.64 -13.24 28.57
CA LYS A 457 -43.01 -13.13 28.04
C LYS A 457 -44.08 -13.42 29.05
N ASP A 458 -43.84 -14.36 29.99
CA ASP A 458 -44.76 -14.72 31.06
C ASP A 458 -44.84 -13.66 32.17
N LYS A 459 -43.91 -12.68 32.21
CA LYS A 459 -43.91 -11.55 33.15
C LYS A 459 -44.62 -10.31 32.60
N GLY A 460 -45.07 -10.36 31.36
CA GLY A 460 -45.78 -9.28 30.65
C GLY A 460 -45.13 -8.96 29.30
N ALA A 461 -45.95 -8.87 28.27
CA ALA A 461 -45.50 -8.65 26.89
C ALA A 461 -44.68 -7.36 26.73
N PHE A 462 -45.07 -6.27 27.39
CA PHE A 462 -44.36 -5.00 27.33
C PHE A 462 -42.94 -5.10 27.92
N ILE A 463 -42.79 -5.76 29.07
CA ILE A 463 -41.48 -5.97 29.72
C ILE A 463 -40.58 -6.84 28.84
N ALA A 464 -41.12 -7.90 28.25
CA ALA A 464 -40.39 -8.80 27.37
C ALA A 464 -39.89 -8.08 26.10
N HIS A 465 -40.75 -7.26 25.47
CA HIS A 465 -40.38 -6.48 24.31
C HIS A 465 -39.31 -5.42 24.64
N ALA A 466 -39.49 -4.65 25.73
CA ALA A 466 -38.54 -3.63 26.13
C ALA A 466 -37.16 -4.22 26.44
N ALA A 467 -37.10 -5.32 27.16
CA ALA A 467 -35.85 -6.01 27.48
C ALA A 467 -35.17 -6.64 26.24
N SER A 468 -35.96 -7.26 25.36
CA SER A 468 -35.46 -7.80 24.08
C SER A 468 -34.86 -6.70 23.19
N MET A 469 -35.58 -5.59 23.04
CA MET A 469 -35.12 -4.42 22.28
C MET A 469 -33.85 -3.81 22.87
N ALA A 470 -33.79 -3.62 24.18
CA ALA A 470 -32.59 -3.11 24.86
C ALA A 470 -31.39 -4.07 24.65
N THR A 471 -31.60 -5.37 24.65
CA THR A 471 -30.56 -6.38 24.37
C THR A 471 -30.03 -6.24 22.94
N TYR A 472 -30.93 -6.14 21.95
CA TYR A 472 -30.52 -5.98 20.55
C TYR A 472 -29.80 -4.66 20.29
N VAL A 473 -30.35 -3.54 20.77
CA VAL A 473 -29.74 -2.21 20.59
C VAL A 473 -28.36 -2.13 21.27
N GLY A 474 -28.23 -2.70 22.47
CA GLY A 474 -26.95 -2.77 23.17
C GLY A 474 -25.91 -3.60 22.40
N ALA A 475 -26.31 -4.78 21.92
CA ALA A 475 -25.45 -5.64 21.11
C ALA A 475 -25.08 -4.97 19.76
N SER A 476 -26.03 -4.33 19.08
CA SER A 476 -25.80 -3.62 17.81
C SER A 476 -24.77 -2.49 17.96
N LYS A 477 -24.88 -1.67 19.02
CA LYS A 477 -23.87 -0.65 19.34
C LYS A 477 -22.50 -1.26 19.65
N GLY A 478 -22.45 -2.38 20.35
CA GLY A 478 -21.23 -3.13 20.61
C GLY A 478 -20.59 -3.65 19.31
N ILE A 479 -21.39 -4.21 18.40
CA ILE A 479 -20.91 -4.67 17.09
C ILE A 479 -20.31 -3.50 16.31
N ALA A 480 -21.01 -2.38 16.17
CA ALA A 480 -20.52 -1.20 15.47
C ALA A 480 -19.22 -0.64 16.07
N ALA A 481 -19.08 -0.68 17.41
CA ALA A 481 -17.86 -0.22 18.09
C ALA A 481 -16.65 -1.15 17.83
N LEU A 482 -16.90 -2.43 17.60
CA LEU A 482 -15.86 -3.45 17.39
C LEU A 482 -15.47 -3.63 15.91
N GLU A 483 -16.35 -3.26 14.97
CA GLU A 483 -16.11 -3.39 13.52
C GLU A 483 -15.36 -2.18 12.99
N LYS A 484 -14.07 -2.10 13.32
CA LYS A 484 -13.15 -1.07 12.85
C LYS A 484 -12.36 -1.56 11.64
N ALA A 485 -12.15 -0.65 10.69
CA ALA A 485 -11.27 -0.90 9.57
C ALA A 485 -9.82 -1.10 10.02
N ASP A 486 -9.09 -1.98 9.36
CA ASP A 486 -7.64 -2.04 9.49
C ASP A 486 -7.01 -0.87 8.72
N THR A 487 -6.63 0.17 9.47
CA THR A 487 -5.98 1.37 8.94
C THR A 487 -4.46 1.32 9.06
N ARG A 488 -3.89 0.20 9.52
CA ARG A 488 -2.43 0.02 9.56
C ARG A 488 -1.87 0.05 8.15
N HIS A 489 -0.80 0.76 7.97
CA HIS A 489 -0.03 0.88 6.74
C HIS A 489 1.36 1.43 7.06
N TRP A 490 2.30 1.27 6.16
CA TRP A 490 3.65 1.80 6.32
C TRP A 490 3.66 3.31 6.10
N THR A 491 3.56 4.08 7.19
CA THR A 491 3.25 5.52 7.18
C THR A 491 4.38 6.40 6.65
N THR A 492 5.62 5.94 6.75
CA THR A 492 6.82 6.68 6.30
C THR A 492 7.23 6.36 4.87
N LEU A 493 6.49 5.49 4.15
CA LEU A 493 6.75 5.22 2.74
C LEU A 493 6.61 6.51 1.90
N PRO A 494 7.50 6.78 0.93
CA PRO A 494 7.36 7.91 0.01
C PRO A 494 6.07 7.83 -0.81
N GLN A 495 5.43 8.97 -1.02
CA GLN A 495 4.31 9.09 -1.95
C GLN A 495 4.76 8.93 -3.40
N LEU A 496 5.92 9.50 -3.74
CA LEU A 496 6.40 9.66 -5.10
C LEU A 496 7.89 9.38 -5.17
N PHE A 497 8.33 8.77 -6.27
CA PHE A 497 9.74 8.64 -6.62
C PHE A 497 10.04 9.34 -7.94
N ARG A 498 11.13 10.11 -7.94
CA ARG A 498 11.69 10.71 -9.16
C ARG A 498 13.13 10.30 -9.35
N MET A 499 13.57 10.25 -10.58
CA MET A 499 14.97 9.96 -10.93
C MET A 499 15.45 10.83 -12.06
N THR A 500 16.76 11.09 -12.03
CA THR A 500 17.51 11.64 -13.17
C THR A 500 18.95 11.15 -13.08
N GLU A 501 19.66 11.27 -14.19
CA GLU A 501 21.09 10.97 -14.21
C GLU A 501 21.87 12.07 -14.93
N VAL A 502 23.06 12.31 -14.44
CA VAL A 502 23.93 13.37 -14.93
C VAL A 502 25.38 12.90 -15.05
N ASN A 503 26.12 13.50 -15.95
CA ASN A 503 27.56 13.33 -16.00
C ASN A 503 28.22 14.51 -15.27
N LEU A 504 28.99 14.20 -14.21
CA LEU A 504 29.73 15.17 -13.42
C LEU A 504 31.19 14.76 -13.31
N ALA A 505 32.10 15.73 -13.39
CA ALA A 505 33.49 15.51 -13.06
C ALA A 505 33.67 15.11 -11.58
N ALA A 506 34.82 14.57 -11.23
CA ALA A 506 35.11 14.35 -9.82
C ALA A 506 35.15 15.67 -9.05
N GLY A 507 34.46 15.71 -7.90
CA GLY A 507 34.32 16.94 -7.10
C GLY A 507 33.20 16.83 -6.08
N ASN A 508 32.98 17.91 -5.34
CA ASN A 508 31.86 18.05 -4.44
C ASN A 508 30.80 18.95 -5.08
N TYR A 509 29.55 18.54 -4.93
CA TYR A 509 28.41 19.26 -5.51
C TYR A 509 27.30 19.39 -4.49
N GLN A 510 26.56 20.49 -4.59
CA GLN A 510 25.36 20.68 -3.83
C GLN A 510 24.15 20.40 -4.74
N ILE A 511 23.20 19.64 -4.24
CA ILE A 511 21.99 19.25 -4.94
C ILE A 511 20.82 20.06 -4.39
N ALA A 512 20.06 20.69 -5.28
CA ALA A 512 18.90 21.50 -4.95
C ALA A 512 17.72 21.19 -5.86
N LEU A 513 16.56 21.67 -5.49
CA LEU A 513 15.31 21.60 -6.26
C LEU A 513 14.76 22.99 -6.53
N ILE A 514 14.06 23.09 -7.65
CA ILE A 514 13.28 24.28 -8.01
C ILE A 514 11.99 23.85 -8.72
N PRO A 515 10.84 24.52 -8.49
CA PRO A 515 9.64 24.28 -9.29
C PRO A 515 9.90 24.57 -10.77
N THR A 516 9.36 23.73 -11.65
CA THR A 516 9.47 23.94 -13.12
C THR A 516 8.80 25.26 -13.50
N GLY A 517 9.47 26.04 -14.35
CA GLY A 517 9.00 27.37 -14.74
C GLY A 517 9.47 28.51 -13.83
N SER A 518 10.07 28.20 -12.68
CA SER A 518 10.68 29.23 -11.83
C SER A 518 12.06 29.63 -12.34
N GLU A 519 12.42 30.90 -12.12
CA GLU A 519 13.76 31.38 -12.41
C GLU A 519 14.79 30.75 -11.47
N VAL A 520 15.91 30.26 -12.05
CA VAL A 520 16.97 29.59 -11.28
C VAL A 520 17.85 30.66 -10.60
N VAL A 521 17.35 31.15 -9.47
CA VAL A 521 18.06 32.05 -8.55
C VAL A 521 18.24 31.39 -7.20
N THR A 522 19.36 31.63 -6.54
CA THR A 522 19.72 30.97 -5.27
C THR A 522 18.63 31.07 -4.20
N ALA A 523 17.88 32.18 -4.16
CA ALA A 523 16.81 32.40 -3.21
C ALA A 523 15.61 31.42 -3.39
N ASN A 524 15.43 30.85 -4.57
CA ASN A 524 14.33 29.94 -4.90
C ASN A 524 14.72 28.45 -4.77
N LEU A 525 15.98 28.17 -4.45
CA LEU A 525 16.50 26.81 -4.39
C LEU A 525 16.20 26.15 -3.05
N LYS A 526 15.59 24.96 -3.08
CA LYS A 526 15.47 24.09 -1.92
C LYS A 526 16.65 23.11 -1.91
N ILE A 527 17.62 23.35 -1.04
CA ILE A 527 18.81 22.50 -0.91
C ILE A 527 18.41 21.16 -0.33
N LEU A 528 18.83 20.07 -0.98
CA LEU A 528 18.64 18.70 -0.53
C LEU A 528 19.85 18.18 0.26
N GLY A 529 21.06 18.50 -0.19
CA GLY A 529 22.29 18.03 0.44
C GLY A 529 23.50 18.12 -0.51
N ASN A 530 24.59 17.54 -0.07
CA ASN A 530 25.84 17.50 -0.82
C ASN A 530 26.15 16.07 -1.29
N ILE A 531 26.78 15.96 -2.46
CA ILE A 531 27.33 14.70 -2.96
C ILE A 531 28.81 14.87 -3.28
N LYS A 532 29.54 13.76 -3.15
CA LYS A 532 30.92 13.66 -3.60
C LYS A 532 30.98 12.69 -4.78
N VAL A 533 31.45 13.17 -5.92
CA VAL A 533 31.66 12.37 -7.12
C VAL A 533 33.13 11.97 -7.19
N ASN A 534 33.40 10.68 -7.33
CA ASN A 534 34.74 10.12 -7.42
C ASN A 534 35.17 9.98 -8.89
N ASN A 535 36.49 9.86 -9.13
CA ASN A 535 37.06 9.75 -10.50
C ASN A 535 36.66 8.47 -11.25
N SER A 536 36.15 7.47 -10.58
CA SER A 536 35.83 6.18 -11.19
C SER A 536 34.49 5.64 -10.72
N GLY A 537 33.73 5.16 -11.69
CA GLY A 537 32.50 4.43 -11.45
C GLY A 537 31.25 5.30 -11.39
N LYS A 538 30.13 4.60 -11.33
CA LYS A 538 28.79 5.16 -11.21
C LYS A 538 28.38 5.22 -9.76
N SER A 539 27.63 6.27 -9.38
CA SER A 539 27.10 6.41 -8.02
C SER A 539 25.64 6.79 -8.03
N ILE A 540 24.89 6.29 -7.04
CA ILE A 540 23.47 6.58 -6.84
C ILE A 540 23.34 7.34 -5.51
N HIS A 541 22.71 8.50 -5.55
CA HIS A 541 22.45 9.32 -4.38
C HIS A 541 20.95 9.50 -4.20
N SER A 542 20.45 9.11 -3.04
CA SER A 542 19.02 9.22 -2.70
C SER A 542 18.80 10.34 -1.70
N PHE A 543 17.81 11.17 -1.98
CA PHE A 543 17.39 12.26 -1.11
C PHE A 543 15.95 12.07 -0.67
N ARG A 544 15.66 12.34 0.59
CA ARG A 544 14.31 12.29 1.17
C ARG A 544 13.76 13.69 1.31
N LEU A 545 12.65 13.98 0.65
CA LEU A 545 11.93 15.24 0.74
C LEU A 545 10.54 14.97 1.30
N VAL A 546 10.37 15.07 2.62
CA VAL A 546 9.10 14.71 3.27
C VAL A 546 8.05 15.80 3.09
N GLN A 547 8.45 17.07 3.09
CA GLN A 547 7.57 18.21 2.81
C GLN A 547 8.02 18.87 1.50
N PRO A 548 7.19 18.81 0.45
CA PRO A 548 7.49 19.41 -0.85
C PRO A 548 7.48 20.94 -0.85
#